data_0792f3ec410074b49024b90911991cf5
#
_entry.id   0792f3ec410074b49024b90911991cf5
#
_cell.length_a   1.000
_cell.length_b   1.000
_cell.length_c   1.000
_cell.angle_alpha   90.00
_cell.angle_beta   90.00
_cell.angle_gamma   90.00
#
_symmetry.space_group_name_H-M   'P 1'
#
loop_
_entity.id
_entity.type
_entity.pdbx_description
1 polymer ?
#
loop_
_entity_poly.entity_id
_entity_poly.type
_entity_poly.pdbx_seq_one_letter_code
_entity_poly.pdbx_strand_id
1 'polypeptide(L)'
;MDIKSNPDHYKFGDVEVIDIVQHLDFLRGNAVKYLCRAGNKSGESTLDDLKKASYYVERAIEQECLKIAERKAFVSDPALTPEIKHP
;
A
#
# COMPACT_ATOMS: atom_id res chain seq x y z
N MET A 1 21.42 -10.64 6.73
CA MET A 1 20.80 -10.94 6.34
C MET A 1 20.94 -11.24 5.24
N ASP A 2 20.54 -11.61 4.98
CA ASP A 2 20.69 -12.02 4.05
C ASP A 2 19.82 -11.65 3.19
N ILE A 3 19.54 -10.54 3.21
CA ILE A 3 18.74 -10.05 2.46
C ILE A 3 19.15 -10.24 1.19
N LYS A 4 20.32 -10.37 0.97
CA LYS A 4 20.75 -10.60 -0.17
C LYS A 4 20.03 -11.63 -0.80
N SER A 5 19.36 -12.34 -0.19
CA SER A 5 18.73 -13.42 -0.81
C SER A 5 17.39 -12.98 -1.33
N ASN A 6 17.21 -11.75 -1.57
CA ASN A 6 15.96 -11.28 -2.09
C ASN A 6 15.66 -11.99 -3.39
N PRO A 7 14.52 -12.66 -3.52
CA PRO A 7 14.21 -13.41 -4.72
C PRO A 7 14.08 -12.52 -5.95
N ASP A 8 14.34 -13.10 -7.11
CA ASP A 8 14.28 -12.32 -8.32
C ASP A 8 12.92 -11.68 -8.58
N HIS A 9 11.83 -12.29 -8.15
CA HIS A 9 10.53 -11.69 -8.42
C HIS A 9 10.30 -10.42 -7.63
N TYR A 10 11.27 -10.02 -6.79
CA TYR A 10 11.20 -8.77 -6.08
C TYR A 10 12.29 -7.81 -6.56
N LYS A 11 12.80 -8.03 -7.76
CA LYS A 11 13.83 -7.17 -8.26
C LYS A 11 13.46 -6.61 -9.62
N PHE A 12 13.84 -5.40 -9.87
CA PHE A 12 13.62 -4.76 -11.15
C PHE A 12 14.95 -4.14 -11.55
N GLY A 13 15.67 -4.80 -12.42
CA GLY A 13 17.01 -4.36 -12.79
C GLY A 13 17.89 -4.44 -11.56
N ASP A 14 18.50 -3.35 -11.20
CA ASP A 14 19.37 -3.33 -10.04
C ASP A 14 18.62 -2.89 -8.79
N VAL A 15 17.34 -2.65 -8.89
CA VAL A 15 16.57 -2.14 -7.77
C VAL A 15 15.83 -3.31 -7.12
N GLU A 16 15.98 -3.45 -5.82
CA GLU A 16 15.24 -4.47 -5.11
C GLU A 16 14.04 -3.82 -4.45
N VAL A 17 12.93 -4.53 -4.42
CA VAL A 17 11.71 -4.00 -3.86
C VAL A 17 11.90 -3.57 -2.43
N ILE A 18 12.70 -4.31 -1.67
CA ILE A 18 12.89 -3.95 -0.26
C ILE A 18 13.53 -2.57 -0.13
N ASP A 19 14.33 -2.14 -1.11
CA ASP A 19 14.96 -0.84 -1.05
C ASP A 19 13.92 0.27 -1.09
N ILE A 20 12.78 -0.02 -1.68
CA ILE A 20 11.73 0.96 -1.78
C ILE A 20 10.75 0.82 -0.64
N VAL A 21 10.27 -0.40 -0.39
CA VAL A 21 9.20 -0.57 0.57
C VAL A 21 9.63 -0.32 2.00
N GLN A 22 10.92 -0.41 2.29
CA GLN A 22 11.35 -0.15 3.66
C GLN A 22 11.08 1.29 4.08
N HIS A 23 10.88 2.18 3.11
CA HIS A 23 10.59 3.57 3.42
C HIS A 23 9.08 3.85 3.48
N LEU A 24 8.27 2.85 3.28
CA LEU A 24 6.83 3.03 3.28
C LEU A 24 6.24 2.37 4.51
N ASP A 25 5.05 2.81 4.89
CA ASP A 25 4.38 2.19 6.02
C ASP A 25 3.94 0.79 5.61
N PHE A 26 3.43 0.05 6.55
CA PHE A 26 3.08 -1.35 6.33
C PHE A 26 2.10 -1.53 5.19
N LEU A 27 1.05 -0.74 5.15
CA LEU A 27 0.02 -0.95 4.15
C LEU A 27 0.50 -0.58 2.75
N ARG A 28 1.16 0.57 2.64
CA ARG A 28 1.66 0.96 1.33
C ARG A 28 2.79 0.06 0.88
N GLY A 29 3.64 -0.34 1.80
CA GLY A 29 4.73 -1.23 1.46
C GLY A 29 4.23 -2.56 0.94
N ASN A 30 3.19 -3.10 1.58
CA ASN A 30 2.63 -4.36 1.09
C ASN A 30 1.94 -4.20 -0.24
N ALA A 31 1.27 -3.08 -0.47
CA ALA A 31 0.63 -2.85 -1.76
C ALA A 31 1.69 -2.83 -2.86
N VAL A 32 2.79 -2.12 -2.64
CA VAL A 32 3.85 -2.04 -3.63
C VAL A 32 4.49 -3.40 -3.83
N LYS A 33 4.71 -4.13 -2.74
CA LYS A 33 5.32 -5.44 -2.82
C LYS A 33 4.50 -6.36 -3.73
N TYR A 34 3.20 -6.40 -3.54
CA TYR A 34 2.38 -7.29 -4.34
C TYR A 34 2.23 -6.81 -5.78
N LEU A 35 2.25 -5.49 -5.99
CA LEU A 35 2.22 -4.99 -7.35
C LEU A 35 3.49 -5.38 -8.09
N CYS A 36 4.63 -5.31 -7.41
CA CYS A 36 5.89 -5.67 -8.03
C CYS A 36 5.98 -7.17 -8.28
N ARG A 37 5.37 -7.96 -7.41
CA ARG A 37 5.44 -9.38 -7.54
C ARG A 37 4.51 -9.92 -8.60
N ALA A 38 3.44 -9.20 -8.88
CA ALA A 38 2.43 -9.67 -9.82
C ALA A 38 3.07 -9.92 -11.18
N GLY A 39 2.89 -11.13 -11.66
CA GLY A 39 3.41 -11.50 -12.95
C GLY A 39 4.88 -11.88 -12.95
N ASN A 40 5.58 -11.69 -11.84
CA ASN A 40 6.98 -11.99 -11.78
C ASN A 40 7.32 -13.23 -10.99
N LYS A 41 6.36 -13.79 -10.28
CA LYS A 41 6.63 -14.96 -9.49
C LYS A 41 6.06 -16.16 -10.17
N SER A 42 6.91 -17.15 -10.42
CA SER A 42 6.49 -18.35 -11.06
C SER A 42 5.54 -19.12 -10.17
N GLY A 43 4.50 -19.64 -10.73
CA GLY A 43 3.59 -20.47 -9.98
C GLY A 43 2.53 -19.74 -9.20
N GLU A 44 2.58 -18.42 -9.21
CA GLU A 44 1.57 -17.66 -8.50
C GLU A 44 0.71 -16.92 -9.48
N SER A 45 -0.53 -16.74 -9.15
CA SER A 45 -1.45 -16.05 -10.03
C SER A 45 -1.19 -14.55 -9.97
N THR A 46 -1.04 -13.94 -11.12
CA THR A 46 -0.90 -12.50 -11.20
C THR A 46 -2.15 -11.86 -10.62
N LEU A 47 -3.31 -12.45 -10.91
CA LEU A 47 -4.55 -11.90 -10.42
C LEU A 47 -4.59 -11.91 -8.90
N ASP A 48 -4.11 -12.99 -8.28
CA ASP A 48 -4.13 -13.05 -6.82
C ASP A 48 -3.23 -11.97 -6.22
N ASP A 49 -2.08 -11.72 -6.83
CA ASP A 49 -1.19 -10.70 -6.32
C ASP A 49 -1.81 -9.31 -6.49
N LEU A 50 -2.50 -9.10 -7.60
CA LEU A 50 -3.16 -7.83 -7.81
C LEU A 50 -4.30 -7.62 -6.80
N LYS A 51 -5.00 -8.72 -6.45
CA LYS A 51 -6.05 -8.60 -5.46
C LYS A 51 -5.47 -8.29 -4.08
N LYS A 52 -4.31 -8.87 -3.77
CA LYS A 52 -3.68 -8.58 -2.49
C LYS A 52 -3.25 -7.12 -2.46
N ALA A 53 -2.69 -6.61 -3.56
CA ALA A 53 -2.29 -5.22 -3.60
C ALA A 53 -3.51 -4.32 -3.40
N SER A 54 -4.62 -4.67 -4.05
CA SER A 54 -5.84 -3.88 -3.93
C SER A 54 -6.33 -3.86 -2.49
N TYR A 55 -6.26 -5.00 -1.81
CA TYR A 55 -6.68 -5.07 -0.42
C TYR A 55 -5.88 -4.08 0.43
N TYR A 56 -4.56 -4.05 0.26
CA TYR A 56 -3.74 -3.16 1.07
C TYR A 56 -3.97 -1.70 0.72
N VAL A 57 -4.22 -1.41 -0.54
CA VAL A 57 -4.52 -0.04 -0.93
C VAL A 57 -5.84 0.41 -0.30
N GLU A 58 -6.84 -0.47 -0.30
CA GLU A 58 -8.12 -0.11 0.28
C GLU A 58 -8.01 0.11 1.77
N ARG A 59 -7.20 -0.70 2.45
CA ARG A 59 -7.01 -0.50 3.87
C ARG A 59 -6.29 0.82 4.13
N ALA A 60 -5.36 1.20 3.26
CA ALA A 60 -4.67 2.47 3.43
C ALA A 60 -5.63 3.63 3.23
N ILE A 61 -6.54 3.50 2.29
CA ILE A 61 -7.53 4.53 2.06
C ILE A 61 -8.43 4.68 3.28
N GLU A 62 -8.85 3.55 3.87
CA GLU A 62 -9.69 3.60 5.05
C GLU A 62 -9.01 4.32 6.18
N GLN A 63 -7.72 4.04 6.38
CA GLN A 63 -6.99 4.70 7.45
C GLN A 63 -6.85 6.19 7.20
N GLU A 64 -6.65 6.57 5.97
CA GLU A 64 -6.53 7.97 5.65
C GLU A 64 -7.87 8.68 5.86
N CYS A 65 -8.95 8.05 5.49
CA CYS A 65 -10.26 8.61 5.71
C CYS A 65 -10.54 8.80 7.19
N LEU A 66 -10.12 7.84 8.02
CA LEU A 66 -10.31 7.97 9.45
C LEU A 66 -9.47 9.12 10.01
N LYS A 67 -8.27 9.29 9.53
CA LYS A 67 -7.43 10.39 10.00
C LYS A 67 -8.06 11.72 9.63
N ILE A 68 -8.60 11.82 8.46
CA ILE A 68 -9.23 13.05 8.03
C ILE A 68 -10.46 13.32 8.88
N ALA A 69 -11.24 12.31 9.15
CA ALA A 69 -12.44 12.47 9.97
C ALA A 69 -12.08 12.87 11.38
N GLU A 70 -11.03 12.27 11.93
CA GLU A 70 -10.61 12.62 13.28
C GLU A 70 -10.12 14.05 13.33
N ARG A 71 -9.39 14.47 12.33
CA ARG A 71 -8.91 15.84 12.32
C ARG A 71 -10.06 16.81 12.24
N LYS A 72 -11.06 16.50 11.43
CA LYS A 72 -12.19 17.39 11.30
C LYS A 72 -13.03 17.39 12.56
N ALA A 73 -13.21 16.27 13.18
CA ALA A 73 -13.99 16.19 14.39
C ALA A 73 -13.33 16.99 15.49
N PHE A 74 -12.01 16.94 15.53
CA PHE A 74 -11.30 17.60 16.58
C PHE A 74 -11.33 19.12 16.45
N VAL A 75 -11.17 19.63 15.26
CA VAL A 75 -11.18 21.04 15.07
C VAL A 75 -12.46 21.60 14.59
N SER A 76 -13.43 20.82 14.26
CA SER A 76 -14.51 21.33 13.55
C SER A 76 -15.52 21.96 14.35
N ASP A 77 -16.09 22.90 13.77
CA ASP A 77 -17.28 23.53 14.15
C ASP A 77 -18.22 22.78 13.26
N PRO A 78 -19.27 22.21 13.75
CA PRO A 78 -20.20 21.43 12.94
C PRO A 78 -20.71 22.22 11.74
N ALA A 79 -20.81 23.51 11.90
CA ALA A 79 -21.32 24.28 10.81
C ALA A 79 -20.32 24.42 9.70
N LEU A 80 -19.06 24.15 9.98
CA LEU A 80 -18.05 24.26 8.97
C LEU A 80 -17.62 22.95 8.41
N THR A 81 -18.12 21.87 8.92
CA THR A 81 -17.68 20.59 8.47
C THR A 81 -18.22 20.28 7.11
N PRO A 82 -17.41 20.18 6.14
CA PRO A 82 -17.90 19.92 4.81
C PRO A 82 -18.12 18.46 4.67
N GLU A 83 -19.01 18.13 3.73
CA GLU A 83 -19.25 16.81 3.51
C GLU A 83 -18.08 16.22 2.84
N ILE A 84 -17.64 15.12 3.26
CA ILE A 84 -16.51 14.47 2.67
C ILE A 84 -16.93 13.73 1.48
N LYS A 85 -16.36 14.08 0.35
CA LYS A 85 -16.66 13.35 -0.81
C LYS A 85 -15.49 12.60 -1.20
N HIS A 86 -15.62 11.35 -1.32
CA HIS A 86 -14.51 10.55 -1.72
C HIS A 86 -14.65 10.21 -3.16
N PRO A 87 -13.62 10.26 -3.90
CA PRO A 87 -13.66 9.95 -5.32
C PRO A 87 -14.00 8.51 -5.56
#